data_e9f3631018569347f06a2854f2bc311e
#
_entry.id   e9f3631018569347f06a2854f2bc311e
#
_cell.length_a   1.000
_cell.length_b   1.000
_cell.length_c   1.000
_cell.angle_alpha   90.00
_cell.angle_beta   90.00
_cell.angle_gamma   90.00
#
_symmetry.space_group_name_H-M   'P 1'
#
loop_
_entity.id
_entity.type
_entity.pdbx_description
1 polymer ?
#
loop_
_entity_poly.entity_id
_entity_poly.type
_entity_poly.pdbx_seq_one_letter_code
_entity_poly.pdbx_strand_id
1 'polypeptide(L)'
;MTVIKNDNNEIIPIRTVTVWRVCIDYRKLNTATRKDYFPLPFIDQMLDRLAGHPYYCYLDGYSGYNQIPIAPEDQEKTTFTCPYGTFAFRRMPFGLCNAPATFQRCMMLVFSDMVEKYIEVFMDNFSVFGTIFYDCLANLALVLKRCEEMNLVLNWEKCHFMV
;
A
#
# COMPACT_ATOMS: atom_id res chain seq x y z
N MET A 1 -18.17 -0.59 -16.05
CA MET A 1 -17.95 -2.02 -16.39
C MET A 1 -18.26 -2.19 -17.86
N THR A 2 -17.35 -2.76 -18.62
CA THR A 2 -17.64 -3.16 -20.02
C THR A 2 -18.16 -4.59 -19.97
N VAL A 3 -19.19 -4.89 -20.75
CA VAL A 3 -19.73 -6.25 -20.89
C VAL A 3 -19.37 -6.80 -22.25
N ILE A 4 -18.98 -8.06 -22.30
CA ILE A 4 -18.80 -8.81 -23.55
C ILE A 4 -19.73 -10.02 -23.58
N LYS A 5 -20.02 -10.50 -24.77
CA LYS A 5 -20.73 -11.78 -24.96
C LYS A 5 -19.71 -12.90 -25.13
N ASN A 6 -19.90 -14.00 -24.40
CA ASN A 6 -19.12 -15.23 -24.64
C ASN A 6 -19.70 -16.00 -25.85
N ASP A 7 -19.05 -17.09 -26.22
CA ASP A 7 -19.46 -17.95 -27.31
C ASP A 7 -20.88 -18.56 -27.15
N ASN A 8 -21.38 -18.59 -25.92
CA ASN A 8 -22.73 -19.03 -25.56
C ASN A 8 -23.77 -17.88 -25.55
N ASN A 9 -23.39 -16.67 -26.01
CA ASN A 9 -24.24 -15.48 -26.06
C ASN A 9 -24.64 -14.92 -24.66
N GLU A 10 -23.93 -15.34 -23.58
CA GLU A 10 -24.13 -14.84 -22.23
C GLU A 10 -23.34 -13.54 -22.02
N ILE A 11 -23.90 -12.61 -21.29
CA ILE A 11 -23.27 -11.33 -20.97
C ILE A 11 -22.33 -11.53 -19.78
N ILE A 12 -21.03 -11.40 -20.02
CA ILE A 12 -20.01 -11.48 -18.96
C ILE A 12 -19.47 -10.06 -18.68
N PRO A 13 -19.51 -9.60 -17.43
CA PRO A 13 -18.89 -8.35 -17.06
C PRO A 13 -17.37 -8.49 -17.11
N ILE A 14 -16.70 -7.66 -17.93
CA ILE A 14 -15.25 -7.59 -18.00
C ILE A 14 -14.78 -6.26 -17.43
N ARG A 15 -13.70 -6.32 -16.64
CA ARG A 15 -12.99 -5.14 -16.22
C ARG A 15 -12.20 -4.59 -17.41
N THR A 16 -12.51 -3.36 -17.81
CA THR A 16 -11.73 -2.68 -18.86
C THR A 16 -10.28 -2.59 -18.42
N VAL A 17 -9.36 -3.01 -19.28
CA VAL A 17 -7.91 -2.84 -19.05
C VAL A 17 -7.61 -1.36 -19.13
N THR A 18 -7.32 -0.73 -18.01
CA THR A 18 -7.06 0.71 -17.92
C THR A 18 -5.58 1.04 -18.02
N VAL A 19 -4.69 0.13 -17.57
CA VAL A 19 -3.25 0.36 -17.52
C VAL A 19 -2.48 -0.96 -17.66
N TRP A 20 -1.39 -0.96 -18.41
CA TRP A 20 -0.40 -2.04 -18.46
C TRP A 20 0.54 -1.93 -17.27
N ARG A 21 0.80 -3.05 -16.60
CA ARG A 21 1.79 -3.13 -15.52
C ARG A 21 2.93 -4.03 -15.95
N VAL A 22 4.17 -3.59 -15.69
CA VAL A 22 5.35 -4.44 -15.83
C VAL A 22 5.45 -5.32 -14.59
N CYS A 23 5.45 -6.64 -14.78
CA CYS A 23 5.63 -7.61 -13.71
C CYS A 23 6.91 -8.40 -13.96
N ILE A 24 7.80 -8.42 -12.99
CA ILE A 24 9.04 -9.19 -13.04
C ILE A 24 8.84 -10.47 -12.22
N ASP A 25 9.37 -11.59 -12.72
CA ASP A 25 9.33 -12.87 -12.01
C ASP A 25 10.46 -12.98 -10.99
N TYR A 26 10.15 -12.73 -9.74
CA TYR A 26 11.11 -12.85 -8.63
C TYR A 26 11.07 -14.20 -7.91
N ARG A 27 10.42 -15.24 -8.44
CA ARG A 27 10.30 -16.55 -7.73
C ARG A 27 11.65 -17.13 -7.35
N LYS A 28 12.65 -17.10 -8.26
CA LYS A 28 14.01 -17.58 -7.99
C LYS A 28 14.70 -16.75 -6.89
N LEU A 29 14.60 -15.41 -6.98
CA LEU A 29 15.16 -14.49 -5.98
C LEU A 29 14.49 -14.74 -4.61
N ASN A 30 13.18 -14.83 -4.57
CA ASN A 30 12.41 -15.07 -3.34
C ASN A 30 12.75 -16.41 -2.67
N THR A 31 13.11 -17.45 -3.45
CA THR A 31 13.56 -18.74 -2.89
C THR A 31 14.91 -18.61 -2.19
N ALA A 32 15.83 -17.79 -2.73
CA ALA A 32 17.16 -17.57 -2.16
C ALA A 32 17.18 -16.50 -1.06
N THR A 33 16.13 -15.67 -0.97
CA THR A 33 16.05 -14.58 -0.01
C THR A 33 15.62 -15.07 1.37
N ARG A 34 16.36 -14.68 2.42
CA ARG A 34 15.94 -14.89 3.81
C ARG A 34 14.65 -14.12 4.07
N LYS A 35 13.60 -14.83 4.49
CA LYS A 35 12.31 -14.23 4.75
C LYS A 35 12.31 -13.40 6.04
N ASP A 36 11.69 -12.24 5.94
CA ASP A 36 11.40 -11.36 7.08
C ASP A 36 10.04 -11.73 7.66
N TYR A 37 10.03 -12.13 8.91
CA TYR A 37 8.81 -12.53 9.65
C TYR A 37 8.24 -11.38 10.48
N PHE A 38 8.37 -10.14 10.00
CA PHE A 38 7.72 -9.02 10.67
C PHE A 38 6.21 -9.27 10.72
N PRO A 39 5.59 -9.22 11.91
CA PRO A 39 4.17 -9.53 12.05
C PRO A 39 3.33 -8.45 11.35
N LEU A 40 2.45 -8.90 10.47
CA LEU A 40 1.39 -8.03 9.95
C LEU A 40 0.29 -7.90 11.01
N PRO A 41 -0.36 -6.74 11.11
CA PRO A 41 -1.48 -6.56 12.02
C PRO A 41 -2.59 -7.57 11.72
N PHE A 42 -3.25 -8.07 12.77
CA PHE A 42 -4.44 -8.90 12.61
C PHE A 42 -5.62 -8.00 12.21
N ILE A 43 -6.25 -8.33 11.08
CA ILE A 43 -7.36 -7.55 10.54
C ILE A 43 -8.51 -7.44 11.54
N ASP A 44 -8.86 -8.54 12.23
CA ASP A 44 -9.93 -8.54 13.23
C ASP A 44 -9.66 -7.55 14.36
N GLN A 45 -8.42 -7.50 14.87
CA GLN A 45 -8.04 -6.53 15.92
C GLN A 45 -8.09 -5.08 15.42
N MET A 46 -7.75 -4.84 14.16
CA MET A 46 -7.88 -3.52 13.56
C MET A 46 -9.34 -3.12 13.41
N LEU A 47 -10.19 -4.04 12.97
CA LEU A 47 -11.64 -3.80 12.86
C LEU A 47 -12.26 -3.53 14.22
N ASP A 48 -11.86 -4.23 15.27
CA ASP A 48 -12.32 -3.98 16.64
C ASP A 48 -11.95 -2.57 17.11
N ARG A 49 -10.73 -2.10 16.79
CA ARG A 49 -10.30 -0.73 17.12
C ARG A 49 -10.99 0.34 16.29
N LEU A 50 -11.30 0.06 15.05
CA LEU A 50 -12.04 0.96 14.19
C LEU A 50 -13.53 1.00 14.54
N ALA A 51 -14.09 -0.08 15.08
CA ALA A 51 -15.51 -0.16 15.39
C ALA A 51 -15.95 0.90 16.40
N GLY A 52 -17.13 1.48 16.16
CA GLY A 52 -17.79 2.41 17.11
C GLY A 52 -17.39 3.89 16.96
N HIS A 53 -16.51 4.23 16.03
CA HIS A 53 -16.26 5.63 15.66
C HIS A 53 -17.28 6.09 14.62
N PRO A 54 -17.81 7.31 14.70
CA PRO A 54 -18.82 7.79 13.74
C PRO A 54 -18.21 8.45 12.50
N TYR A 55 -16.91 8.76 12.49
CA TYR A 55 -16.25 9.47 11.39
C TYR A 55 -14.92 8.83 11.04
N TYR A 56 -14.71 8.58 9.73
CA TYR A 56 -13.49 7.98 9.19
C TYR A 56 -12.96 8.76 7.99
N CYS A 57 -11.65 8.68 7.79
CA CYS A 57 -11.01 9.00 6.53
C CYS A 57 -10.15 7.81 6.13
N TYR A 58 -10.39 7.26 4.95
CA TYR A 58 -9.61 6.16 4.38
C TYR A 58 -8.64 6.73 3.35
N LEU A 59 -7.35 6.54 3.60
CA LEU A 59 -6.27 7.02 2.75
C LEU A 59 -5.57 5.83 2.10
N ASP A 60 -5.19 5.97 0.83
CA ASP A 60 -4.47 4.95 0.04
C ASP A 60 -3.10 5.51 -0.35
N GLY A 61 -2.03 4.78 -0.06
CA GLY A 61 -0.67 5.15 -0.45
C GLY A 61 -0.44 4.93 -1.95
N TYR A 62 -0.03 5.98 -2.68
CA TYR A 62 0.21 5.87 -4.12
C TYR A 62 1.33 4.89 -4.44
N SER A 63 1.02 3.81 -5.16
CA SER A 63 1.99 2.77 -5.55
C SER A 63 2.81 2.17 -4.40
N GLY A 64 2.33 2.27 -3.16
CA GLY A 64 2.84 1.71 -1.92
C GLY A 64 4.33 1.39 -1.90
N TYR A 65 4.70 0.15 -2.24
CA TYR A 65 6.09 -0.33 -2.19
C TYR A 65 7.08 0.50 -2.99
N ASN A 66 6.67 1.08 -4.12
CA ASN A 66 7.54 1.90 -4.97
C ASN A 66 8.00 3.21 -4.29
N GLN A 67 7.45 3.54 -3.14
CA GLN A 67 7.90 4.70 -2.36
C GLN A 67 9.13 4.39 -1.49
N ILE A 68 9.42 3.11 -1.21
CA ILE A 68 10.53 2.69 -0.37
C ILE A 68 11.79 2.47 -1.24
N PRO A 69 12.92 3.13 -0.92
CA PRO A 69 14.17 2.89 -1.62
C PRO A 69 14.74 1.51 -1.29
N ILE A 70 15.37 0.87 -2.28
CA ILE A 70 16.18 -0.34 -2.07
C ILE A 70 17.59 0.12 -1.69
N ALA A 71 18.18 -0.55 -0.69
CA ALA A 71 19.57 -0.31 -0.32
C ALA A 71 20.50 -0.50 -1.54
N PRO A 72 21.50 0.36 -1.75
CA PRO A 72 22.34 0.31 -2.94
C PRO A 72 22.95 -1.07 -3.22
N GLU A 73 23.35 -1.78 -2.18
CA GLU A 73 23.92 -3.14 -2.24
C GLU A 73 22.92 -4.23 -2.64
N ASP A 74 21.62 -3.93 -2.57
CA ASP A 74 20.54 -4.86 -2.92
C ASP A 74 19.92 -4.56 -4.28
N GLN A 75 20.20 -3.40 -4.87
CA GLN A 75 19.58 -2.99 -6.13
C GLN A 75 19.91 -3.97 -7.26
N GLU A 76 21.16 -4.44 -7.35
CA GLU A 76 21.58 -5.40 -8.36
C GLU A 76 20.82 -6.71 -8.32
N LYS A 77 20.32 -7.12 -7.14
CA LYS A 77 19.51 -8.33 -6.96
C LYS A 77 18.14 -8.24 -7.64
N THR A 78 17.69 -7.03 -7.96
CA THR A 78 16.42 -6.78 -8.65
C THR A 78 16.56 -6.67 -10.17
N THR A 79 17.73 -7.02 -10.69
CA THR A 79 18.07 -6.89 -12.11
C THR A 79 17.16 -7.71 -13.00
N PHE A 80 16.72 -7.11 -14.09
CA PHE A 80 15.97 -7.77 -15.16
C PHE A 80 16.50 -7.32 -16.53
N THR A 81 16.38 -8.21 -17.52
CA THR A 81 16.80 -7.94 -18.89
C THR A 81 15.58 -7.85 -19.81
N CYS A 82 15.58 -6.87 -20.67
CA CYS A 82 14.56 -6.68 -21.70
C CYS A 82 15.24 -6.31 -23.04
N PRO A 83 14.49 -6.20 -24.16
CA PRO A 83 15.08 -5.85 -25.45
C PRO A 83 15.85 -4.52 -25.48
N TYR A 84 15.64 -3.66 -24.50
CA TYR A 84 16.29 -2.34 -24.38
C TYR A 84 17.53 -2.34 -23.49
N GLY A 85 17.86 -3.47 -22.86
CA GLY A 85 19.01 -3.59 -21.98
C GLY A 85 18.70 -4.26 -20.63
N THR A 86 19.66 -4.13 -19.73
CA THR A 86 19.57 -4.66 -18.36
C THR A 86 19.37 -3.52 -17.37
N PHE A 87 18.37 -3.63 -16.52
CA PHE A 87 17.96 -2.61 -15.57
C PHE A 87 17.79 -3.21 -14.19
N ALA A 88 17.93 -2.37 -13.15
CA ALA A 88 17.65 -2.71 -11.76
C ALA A 88 16.70 -1.67 -11.15
N PHE A 89 15.92 -2.10 -10.18
CA PHE A 89 15.02 -1.18 -9.48
C PHE A 89 15.76 -0.42 -8.38
N ARG A 90 15.56 0.89 -8.31
CA ARG A 90 16.01 1.75 -7.21
C ARG A 90 14.98 1.81 -6.07
N ARG A 91 13.74 1.50 -6.38
CA ARG A 91 12.61 1.48 -5.47
C ARG A 91 12.03 0.07 -5.41
N MET A 92 11.46 -0.29 -4.28
CA MET A 92 10.97 -1.64 -4.04
C MET A 92 9.80 -2.01 -4.97
N PRO A 93 9.99 -2.94 -5.92
CA PRO A 93 8.93 -3.37 -6.83
C PRO A 93 7.98 -4.36 -6.17
N PHE A 94 6.82 -4.55 -6.78
CA PHE A 94 5.92 -5.64 -6.43
C PHE A 94 6.54 -7.00 -6.76
N GLY A 95 6.24 -8.01 -5.94
CA GLY A 95 6.65 -9.40 -6.14
C GLY A 95 7.86 -9.86 -5.32
N LEU A 96 8.55 -8.96 -4.61
CA LEU A 96 9.58 -9.33 -3.63
C LEU A 96 8.93 -9.88 -2.35
N CYS A 97 9.44 -11.02 -1.83
CA CYS A 97 8.85 -11.70 -0.67
C CYS A 97 8.83 -10.85 0.61
N ASN A 98 9.82 -9.98 0.80
CA ASN A 98 9.94 -9.15 1.99
C ASN A 98 9.31 -7.74 1.83
N ALA A 99 8.78 -7.41 0.64
CA ALA A 99 8.20 -6.10 0.40
C ALA A 99 7.04 -5.77 1.36
N PRO A 100 6.08 -6.67 1.62
CA PRO A 100 5.00 -6.39 2.57
C PRO A 100 5.49 -6.11 3.98
N ALA A 101 6.38 -6.96 4.51
CA ALA A 101 6.94 -6.84 5.85
C ALA A 101 7.75 -5.54 6.01
N THR A 102 8.60 -5.23 5.03
CA THR A 102 9.41 -4.01 5.01
C THR A 102 8.52 -2.77 4.97
N PHE A 103 7.51 -2.76 4.10
CA PHE A 103 6.62 -1.61 3.96
C PHE A 103 5.81 -1.38 5.25
N GLN A 104 5.21 -2.44 5.81
CA GLN A 104 4.45 -2.34 7.06
C GLN A 104 5.33 -1.80 8.20
N ARG A 105 6.57 -2.32 8.33
CA ARG A 105 7.52 -1.81 9.33
C ARG A 105 7.83 -0.33 9.14
N CYS A 106 8.05 0.12 7.90
CA CYS A 106 8.28 1.54 7.60
C CYS A 106 7.08 2.39 8.00
N MET A 107 5.87 1.98 7.66
CA MET A 107 4.65 2.72 7.99
C MET A 107 4.40 2.76 9.51
N MET A 108 4.64 1.65 10.21
CA MET A 108 4.56 1.61 11.68
C MET A 108 5.58 2.54 12.34
N LEU A 109 6.76 2.75 11.75
CA LEU A 109 7.75 3.73 12.24
C LEU A 109 7.32 5.17 11.93
N VAL A 110 6.84 5.44 10.73
CA VAL A 110 6.37 6.77 10.30
C VAL A 110 5.24 7.28 11.19
N PHE A 111 4.30 6.41 11.56
CA PHE A 111 3.12 6.76 12.34
C PHE A 111 3.15 6.24 13.78
N SER A 112 4.33 5.90 14.32
CA SER A 112 4.48 5.21 15.62
C SER A 112 3.82 5.93 16.80
N ASP A 113 3.79 7.26 16.77
CA ASP A 113 3.18 8.09 17.81
C ASP A 113 1.67 8.32 17.62
N MET A 114 1.11 7.89 16.48
CA MET A 114 -0.28 8.12 16.07
C MET A 114 -1.10 6.82 16.03
N VAL A 115 -0.44 5.67 15.72
CA VAL A 115 -1.09 4.35 15.64
C VAL A 115 -1.76 4.00 16.96
N GLU A 116 -2.92 3.34 16.88
CA GLU A 116 -3.81 2.98 18.00
C GLU A 116 -4.47 4.17 18.73
N LYS A 117 -4.10 5.40 18.41
CA LYS A 117 -4.73 6.59 18.99
C LYS A 117 -5.84 7.15 18.10
N TYR A 118 -5.55 7.33 16.83
CA TYR A 118 -6.48 7.90 15.86
C TYR A 118 -6.19 7.49 14.40
N ILE A 119 -5.24 6.59 14.18
CA ILE A 119 -4.94 5.99 12.88
C ILE A 119 -4.67 4.49 13.04
N GLU A 120 -5.20 3.70 12.13
CA GLU A 120 -4.80 2.32 11.90
C GLU A 120 -4.11 2.20 10.55
N VAL A 121 -3.05 1.36 10.51
CA VAL A 121 -2.17 1.22 9.36
C VAL A 121 -2.12 -0.22 8.92
N PHE A 122 -2.57 -0.48 7.71
CA PHE A 122 -2.46 -1.79 7.07
C PHE A 122 -1.83 -1.63 5.68
N MET A 123 -0.53 -1.88 5.60
CA MET A 123 0.26 -1.65 4.38
C MET A 123 0.09 -0.21 3.86
N ASP A 124 -0.42 -0.04 2.67
CA ASP A 124 -0.67 1.24 2.00
C ASP A 124 -2.05 1.85 2.28
N ASN A 125 -2.84 1.20 3.15
CA ASN A 125 -4.14 1.70 3.59
C ASN A 125 -4.04 2.28 5.00
N PHE A 126 -4.46 3.53 5.16
CA PHE A 126 -4.49 4.26 6.42
C PHE A 126 -5.94 4.61 6.76
N SER A 127 -6.39 4.21 7.95
CA SER A 127 -7.72 4.53 8.45
C SER A 127 -7.59 5.52 9.60
N VAL A 128 -7.92 6.78 9.33
CA VAL A 128 -7.97 7.84 10.35
C VAL A 128 -9.38 7.91 10.89
N PHE A 129 -9.54 8.07 12.21
CA PHE A 129 -10.84 8.08 12.86
C PHE A 129 -10.94 9.15 13.94
N GLY A 130 -12.17 9.43 14.35
CA GLY A 130 -12.46 10.38 15.44
C GLY A 130 -13.85 10.18 16.02
N THR A 131 -14.04 10.66 17.25
CA THR A 131 -15.31 10.55 17.98
C THR A 131 -16.33 11.62 17.57
N ILE A 132 -15.85 12.75 17.08
CA ILE A 132 -16.64 13.81 16.48
C ILE A 132 -15.99 14.29 15.18
N PHE A 133 -16.76 14.97 14.33
CA PHE A 133 -16.29 15.46 13.03
C PHE A 133 -15.00 16.28 13.14
N TYR A 134 -14.94 17.21 14.06
CA TYR A 134 -13.78 18.09 14.23
C TYR A 134 -12.53 17.35 14.73
N ASP A 135 -12.67 16.34 15.57
CA ASP A 135 -11.56 15.48 16.01
C ASP A 135 -11.00 14.69 14.83
N CYS A 136 -11.87 14.08 14.02
CA CYS A 136 -11.44 13.34 12.83
C CYS A 136 -10.72 14.27 11.83
N LEU A 137 -11.22 15.50 11.65
CA LEU A 137 -10.58 16.51 10.78
C LEU A 137 -9.21 16.93 11.32
N ALA A 138 -9.08 17.16 12.63
CA ALA A 138 -7.81 17.50 13.27
C ALA A 138 -6.80 16.33 13.15
N ASN A 139 -7.24 15.09 13.39
CA ASN A 139 -6.44 13.89 13.24
C ASN A 139 -5.96 13.70 11.80
N LEU A 140 -6.86 13.92 10.82
CA LEU A 140 -6.52 13.88 9.40
C LEU A 140 -5.43 14.91 9.08
N ALA A 141 -5.55 16.15 9.57
CA ALA A 141 -4.55 17.19 9.34
C ALA A 141 -3.16 16.78 9.87
N LEU A 142 -3.09 16.14 11.05
CA LEU A 142 -1.84 15.64 11.62
C LEU A 142 -1.23 14.52 10.76
N VAL A 143 -2.07 13.59 10.29
CA VAL A 143 -1.63 12.49 9.41
C VAL A 143 -1.11 13.02 8.07
N LEU A 144 -1.84 13.96 7.44
CA LEU A 144 -1.41 14.56 6.18
C LEU A 144 -0.10 15.33 6.32
N LYS A 145 0.06 16.06 7.42
CA LYS A 145 1.33 16.75 7.74
C LYS A 145 2.48 15.76 7.87
N ARG A 146 2.28 14.62 8.54
CA ARG A 146 3.28 13.56 8.64
C ARG A 146 3.61 12.97 7.26
N CYS A 147 2.61 12.75 6.40
CA CYS A 147 2.84 12.31 5.02
C CYS A 147 3.72 13.30 4.26
N GLU A 148 3.48 14.61 4.41
CA GLU A 148 4.30 15.66 3.80
C GLU A 148 5.74 15.65 4.33
N GLU A 149 5.93 15.62 5.65
CA GLU A 149 7.25 15.55 6.31
C GLU A 149 8.08 14.34 5.86
N MET A 150 7.42 13.21 5.63
CA MET A 150 8.07 11.96 5.23
C MET A 150 8.07 11.73 3.70
N ASN A 151 7.57 12.69 2.91
CA ASN A 151 7.39 12.59 1.47
C ASN A 151 6.60 11.33 1.04
N LEU A 152 5.61 10.95 1.83
CA LEU A 152 4.71 9.85 1.53
C LEU A 152 3.57 10.35 0.64
N VAL A 153 3.49 9.82 -0.58
CA VAL A 153 2.50 10.22 -1.57
C VAL A 153 1.22 9.41 -1.43
N LEU A 154 0.09 10.09 -1.35
CA LEU A 154 -1.24 9.48 -1.28
C LEU A 154 -1.91 9.48 -2.66
N ASN A 155 -2.72 8.45 -2.91
CA ASN A 155 -3.57 8.33 -4.09
C ASN A 155 -4.94 8.95 -3.78
N TRP A 156 -5.06 10.26 -3.96
CA TRP A 156 -6.25 11.01 -3.61
C TRP A 156 -7.54 10.50 -4.29
N GLU A 157 -7.45 9.92 -5.49
CA GLU A 157 -8.59 9.32 -6.21
C GLU A 157 -9.20 8.10 -5.50
N LYS A 158 -8.41 7.44 -4.65
CA LYS A 158 -8.85 6.30 -3.86
C LYS A 158 -9.07 6.64 -2.39
N CYS A 159 -8.78 7.87 -1.99
CA CYS A 159 -9.05 8.33 -0.64
C CYS A 159 -10.52 8.67 -0.47
N HIS A 160 -11.06 8.36 0.72
CA HIS A 160 -12.42 8.71 1.12
C HIS A 160 -12.37 9.48 2.42
N PHE A 161 -13.04 10.63 2.44
CA PHE A 161 -12.96 11.55 3.56
C PHE A 161 -14.33 11.69 4.24
N MET A 162 -14.33 11.68 5.58
CA MET A 162 -15.52 11.87 6.42
C MET A 162 -16.68 10.94 6.05
N VAL A 163 -16.37 9.65 6.00
CA VAL A 163 -17.33 8.58 5.71
C VAL A 163 -18.01 8.13 6.99
#